data_913c12348a3a83e7a925bcf4868f289d
#
_entry.id   913c12348a3a83e7a925bcf4868f289d
#
_cell.length_a   1.000
_cell.length_b   1.000
_cell.length_c   1.000
_cell.angle_alpha   90.00
_cell.angle_beta   90.00
_cell.angle_gamma   90.00
#
_symmetry.space_group_name_H-M   'P 1'
#
loop_
_entity.id
_entity.type
_entity.pdbx_description
1 polymer ?
#
loop_
_entity_poly.entity_id
_entity_poly.type
_entity_poly.pdbx_seq_one_letter_code
_entity_poly.pdbx_strand_id
1 'polypeptide(L)'
;RMPNYAAVELVTDLDSCSVEEEQVIWDDILKHNIYVICNTPMAARITKRTLCGFRDVTHINIKSDKLVERATTDKDSLVKAIKTVGYWEGTTKKDMIKFAAVVGNPPYQLKMEGTSDNPIYHIFMDIAFCLSEKSTLITPARFLYNAGKTPQDWNKKVLNDEHFKVVWCKKSEDVFPNVDIKGGVAVTYHDTEQNFGKIGVYTDYPELNSILKKVKHDLESNLSDLV
;
A
#
# COMPACT_ATOMS: atom_id res chain seq x y z
N ARG A 1 -16.30 7.71 14.87
CA ARG A 1 -15.80 9.04 15.32
C ARG A 1 -14.90 9.53 14.19
N MET A 2 -15.22 10.65 13.57
CA MET A 2 -14.29 11.33 12.67
C MET A 2 -13.00 11.62 13.44
N PRO A 3 -11.81 11.49 12.83
CA PRO A 3 -10.59 11.96 13.45
C PRO A 3 -10.79 13.41 13.84
N ASN A 4 -10.27 13.78 15.00
CA ASN A 4 -10.42 15.12 15.54
C ASN A 4 -9.50 16.05 14.73
N TYR A 5 -9.98 16.55 13.60
CA TYR A 5 -9.26 17.53 12.77
C TYR A 5 -8.99 18.85 13.48
N ALA A 6 -9.60 19.04 14.66
CA ALA A 6 -9.40 20.25 15.47
C ALA A 6 -7.93 20.49 15.85
N ALA A 7 -7.13 19.45 15.98
CA ALA A 7 -5.69 19.61 16.28
C ALA A 7 -4.89 20.12 15.06
N VAL A 8 -5.35 19.81 13.84
CA VAL A 8 -4.69 20.25 12.60
C VAL A 8 -5.15 21.65 12.20
N GLU A 9 -6.39 22.04 12.51
CA GLU A 9 -6.90 23.39 12.24
C GLU A 9 -6.30 24.46 13.16
N LEU A 10 -5.74 24.08 14.31
CA LEU A 10 -5.08 25.01 15.23
C LEU A 10 -3.67 25.44 14.81
N VAL A 11 -3.07 24.76 13.82
CA VAL A 11 -1.73 25.10 13.32
C VAL A 11 -1.88 25.75 11.95
N THR A 12 -2.17 27.04 11.93
CA THR A 12 -2.23 27.83 10.70
C THR A 12 -0.83 28.20 10.17
N ASP A 13 0.21 27.98 10.97
CA ASP A 13 1.60 28.27 10.60
C ASP A 13 2.55 27.38 11.40
N LEU A 14 3.04 26.29 10.79
CA LEU A 14 4.02 25.40 11.42
C LEU A 14 5.35 26.09 11.73
N ASP A 15 5.68 27.15 10.98
CA ASP A 15 6.94 27.92 11.17
C ASP A 15 6.91 28.78 12.45
N SER A 16 5.74 28.95 13.09
CA SER A 16 5.57 29.71 14.33
C SER A 16 5.48 28.85 15.59
N CYS A 17 5.44 27.52 15.47
CA CYS A 17 5.36 26.62 16.62
C CYS A 17 6.71 26.49 17.35
N SER A 18 6.68 26.44 18.68
CA SER A 18 7.83 26.00 19.46
C SER A 18 8.07 24.49 19.29
N VAL A 19 9.29 24.04 19.57
CA VAL A 19 9.65 22.60 19.50
C VAL A 19 8.76 21.75 20.42
N GLU A 20 8.38 22.30 21.57
CA GLU A 20 7.50 21.63 22.55
C GLU A 20 6.07 21.49 21.99
N GLU A 21 5.55 22.50 21.31
CA GLU A 21 4.22 22.46 20.69
C GLU A 21 4.17 21.48 19.53
N GLU A 22 5.18 21.51 18.65
CA GLU A 22 5.31 20.51 17.56
C GLU A 22 5.32 19.09 18.13
N GLN A 23 5.98 18.88 19.24
CA GLN A 23 6.10 17.59 19.89
C GLN A 23 4.77 17.07 20.43
N VAL A 24 3.98 17.95 21.06
CA VAL A 24 2.63 17.61 21.55
C VAL A 24 1.72 17.25 20.37
N ILE A 25 1.76 18.02 19.29
CA ILE A 25 0.99 17.74 18.07
C ILE A 25 1.40 16.39 17.47
N TRP A 26 2.71 16.12 17.37
CA TRP A 26 3.21 14.86 16.83
C TRP A 26 2.78 13.66 17.67
N ASP A 27 2.82 13.76 18.99
CA ASP A 27 2.39 12.70 19.89
C ASP A 27 0.88 12.42 19.78
N ASP A 28 0.07 13.45 19.56
CA ASP A 28 -1.37 13.31 19.29
C ASP A 28 -1.62 12.61 17.95
N ILE A 29 -0.89 12.97 16.90
CA ILE A 29 -0.93 12.32 15.60
C ILE A 29 -0.55 10.83 15.71
N LEU A 30 0.54 10.51 16.41
CA LEU A 30 0.97 9.13 16.63
C LEU A 30 -0.07 8.29 17.36
N LYS A 31 -0.78 8.89 18.27
CA LYS A 31 -1.78 8.22 19.09
C LYS A 31 -3.11 7.98 18.38
N HIS A 32 -3.54 8.92 17.55
CA HIS A 32 -4.88 8.91 16.99
C HIS A 32 -4.95 8.66 15.48
N ASN A 33 -3.89 8.97 14.74
CA ASN A 33 -3.93 8.98 13.28
C ASN A 33 -3.00 7.94 12.63
N ILE A 34 -1.91 7.55 13.29
CA ILE A 34 -0.93 6.63 12.72
C ILE A 34 -1.10 5.23 13.30
N TYR A 35 -1.27 4.26 12.39
CA TYR A 35 -1.41 2.84 12.70
C TYR A 35 -0.38 2.05 11.89
N VAL A 36 0.49 1.29 12.54
CA VAL A 36 1.56 0.55 11.85
C VAL A 36 1.53 -0.92 12.23
N ILE A 37 1.53 -1.78 11.24
CA ILE A 37 1.67 -3.23 11.41
C ILE A 37 3.05 -3.64 10.90
N CYS A 38 3.82 -4.28 11.76
CA CYS A 38 5.13 -4.81 11.45
C CYS A 38 5.10 -6.33 11.47
N ASN A 39 5.80 -6.98 10.54
CA ASN A 39 5.84 -8.44 10.47
C ASN A 39 6.66 -9.08 11.60
N THR A 40 7.55 -8.31 12.25
CA THR A 40 8.40 -8.81 13.34
C THR A 40 8.44 -7.85 14.51
N PRO A 41 8.67 -8.36 15.75
CA PRO A 41 8.86 -7.50 16.93
C PRO A 41 10.03 -6.52 16.79
N MET A 42 11.10 -6.92 16.10
CA MET A 42 12.25 -6.05 15.85
C MET A 42 11.86 -4.87 14.97
N ALA A 43 11.14 -5.13 13.86
CA ALA A 43 10.63 -4.07 13.00
C ALA A 43 9.72 -3.09 13.76
N ALA A 44 8.85 -3.59 14.64
CA ALA A 44 8.00 -2.75 15.47
C ALA A 44 8.81 -1.85 16.44
N ARG A 45 9.88 -2.38 17.03
CA ARG A 45 10.79 -1.59 17.88
C ARG A 45 11.53 -0.51 17.09
N ILE A 46 12.02 -0.85 15.89
CA ILE A 46 12.69 0.14 15.01
C ILE A 46 11.69 1.22 14.62
N THR A 47 10.48 0.85 14.17
CA THR A 47 9.43 1.80 13.81
C THR A 47 9.07 2.71 14.98
N LYS A 48 8.87 2.16 16.19
CA LYS A 48 8.65 2.97 17.40
C LYS A 48 9.78 3.98 17.59
N ARG A 49 11.02 3.52 17.49
CA ARG A 49 12.19 4.39 17.66
C ARG A 49 12.25 5.49 16.59
N THR A 50 11.92 5.17 15.35
CA THR A 50 11.90 6.14 14.24
C THR A 50 10.84 7.21 14.46
N LEU A 51 9.65 6.82 14.90
CA LEU A 51 8.51 7.74 15.06
C LEU A 51 8.57 8.55 16.36
N CYS A 52 9.02 7.94 17.46
CA CYS A 52 9.04 8.58 18.79
C CYS A 52 10.43 9.09 19.18
N GLY A 53 11.48 8.75 18.44
CA GLY A 53 12.86 9.01 18.86
C GLY A 53 13.19 8.24 20.15
N PHE A 54 13.82 8.91 21.12
CA PHE A 54 14.15 8.35 22.42
C PHE A 54 13.12 8.66 23.51
N ARG A 55 11.99 9.27 23.12
CA ARG A 55 10.90 9.62 24.05
C ARG A 55 10.08 8.40 24.43
N ASP A 56 9.57 8.39 25.62
CA ASP A 56 8.64 7.36 26.07
C ASP A 56 7.19 7.81 25.76
N VAL A 57 6.76 7.55 24.52
CA VAL A 57 5.40 7.82 24.09
C VAL A 57 4.54 6.59 24.36
N THR A 58 3.50 6.77 25.14
CA THR A 58 2.54 5.72 25.50
C THR A 58 1.37 5.72 24.49
N HIS A 59 0.72 4.56 24.34
CA HIS A 59 -0.50 4.40 23.57
C HIS A 59 -0.37 4.73 22.07
N ILE A 60 0.71 4.28 21.44
CA ILE A 60 0.88 4.35 19.98
C ILE A 60 0.37 3.06 19.33
N ASN A 61 -0.21 3.19 18.13
CA ASN A 61 -0.81 2.07 17.41
C ASN A 61 0.24 1.35 16.52
N ILE A 62 1.31 0.84 17.15
CA ILE A 62 2.32 0.03 16.48
C ILE A 62 2.20 -1.39 16.97
N LYS A 63 1.93 -2.32 16.04
CA LYS A 63 1.72 -3.73 16.35
C LYS A 63 2.68 -4.62 15.57
N SER A 64 3.20 -5.64 16.24
CA SER A 64 3.83 -6.78 15.57
C SER A 64 2.80 -7.89 15.41
N ASP A 65 2.60 -8.35 14.19
CA ASP A 65 1.69 -9.46 13.87
C ASP A 65 2.33 -10.34 12.80
N LYS A 66 1.95 -11.62 12.75
CA LYS A 66 2.31 -12.55 11.68
C LYS A 66 1.57 -12.22 10.37
N LEU A 67 1.81 -11.00 9.89
CA LEU A 67 1.05 -10.39 8.82
C LEU A 67 1.05 -11.24 7.54
N VAL A 68 2.22 -11.77 7.17
CA VAL A 68 2.39 -12.60 5.97
C VAL A 68 1.61 -13.90 6.08
N GLU A 69 1.75 -14.61 7.21
CA GLU A 69 1.03 -15.87 7.47
C GLU A 69 -0.49 -15.65 7.43
N ARG A 70 -0.98 -14.64 8.13
CA ARG A 70 -2.42 -14.32 8.17
C ARG A 70 -2.97 -13.88 6.82
N ALA A 71 -2.24 -13.03 6.08
CA ALA A 71 -2.64 -12.56 4.76
C ALA A 71 -2.77 -13.71 3.74
N THR A 72 -1.88 -14.70 3.83
CA THR A 72 -1.90 -15.86 2.92
C THR A 72 -2.90 -16.95 3.33
N THR A 73 -3.26 -17.02 4.60
CA THR A 73 -4.19 -18.04 5.12
C THR A 73 -5.64 -17.55 5.04
N ASP A 74 -5.93 -16.35 5.57
CA ASP A 74 -7.28 -15.78 5.60
C ASP A 74 -7.20 -14.24 5.58
N LYS A 75 -7.13 -13.72 4.37
CA LYS A 75 -7.07 -12.28 4.09
C LYS A 75 -8.27 -11.52 4.67
N ASP A 76 -9.47 -12.08 4.55
CA ASP A 76 -10.69 -11.38 4.94
C ASP A 76 -10.83 -11.28 6.46
N SER A 77 -10.44 -12.31 7.19
CA SER A 77 -10.36 -12.27 8.65
C SER A 77 -9.32 -11.24 9.12
N LEU A 78 -8.18 -11.16 8.44
CA LEU A 78 -7.16 -10.16 8.75
C LEU A 78 -7.68 -8.74 8.54
N VAL A 79 -8.31 -8.45 7.40
CA VAL A 79 -8.92 -7.13 7.10
C VAL A 79 -9.96 -6.75 8.15
N LYS A 80 -10.86 -7.68 8.50
CA LYS A 80 -11.85 -7.45 9.54
C LYS A 80 -11.20 -7.14 10.89
N ALA A 81 -10.18 -7.89 11.27
CA ALA A 81 -9.46 -7.66 12.53
C ALA A 81 -8.81 -6.26 12.55
N ILE A 82 -8.04 -5.89 11.52
CA ILE A 82 -7.35 -4.59 11.43
C ILE A 82 -8.34 -3.42 11.57
N LYS A 83 -9.55 -3.56 11.05
CA LYS A 83 -10.60 -2.53 11.16
C LYS A 83 -11.24 -2.41 12.55
N THR A 84 -10.85 -3.20 13.54
CA THR A 84 -11.41 -3.12 14.90
C THR A 84 -10.46 -2.44 15.88
N VAL A 85 -11.00 -1.63 16.79
CA VAL A 85 -10.24 -1.02 17.90
C VAL A 85 -9.58 -2.11 18.75
N GLY A 86 -10.27 -3.21 19.01
CA GLY A 86 -9.76 -4.32 19.80
C GLY A 86 -8.48 -4.94 19.27
N TYR A 87 -8.31 -4.98 17.95
CA TYR A 87 -7.07 -5.47 17.35
C TYR A 87 -5.86 -4.64 17.81
N TRP A 88 -5.98 -3.33 17.83
CA TRP A 88 -4.90 -2.41 18.18
C TRP A 88 -4.64 -2.35 19.69
N GLU A 89 -5.69 -2.30 20.48
CA GLU A 89 -5.62 -2.22 21.93
C GLU A 89 -5.35 -3.59 22.60
N GLY A 90 -5.46 -4.70 21.88
CA GLY A 90 -5.38 -6.05 22.47
C GLY A 90 -6.60 -6.37 23.35
N THR A 91 -7.77 -5.83 23.00
CA THR A 91 -9.04 -5.99 23.73
C THR A 91 -10.09 -6.68 22.86
N THR A 92 -11.27 -6.94 23.41
CA THR A 92 -12.41 -7.50 22.68
C THR A 92 -13.36 -6.45 22.09
N LYS A 93 -12.96 -5.16 22.10
CA LYS A 93 -13.75 -4.07 21.53
C LYS A 93 -14.01 -4.28 20.05
N LYS A 94 -15.27 -4.13 19.63
CA LYS A 94 -15.72 -4.32 18.23
C LYS A 94 -15.94 -3.00 17.48
N ASP A 95 -15.62 -1.87 18.11
CA ASP A 95 -15.72 -0.57 17.45
C ASP A 95 -14.84 -0.55 16.21
N MET A 96 -15.39 -0.01 15.11
CA MET A 96 -14.73 -0.01 13.81
C MET A 96 -13.87 1.23 13.62
N ILE A 97 -12.70 1.01 13.02
CA ILE A 97 -11.79 2.08 12.57
C ILE A 97 -11.97 2.24 11.05
N LYS A 98 -12.12 3.47 10.60
CA LYS A 98 -12.04 3.84 9.18
C LYS A 98 -10.68 4.49 8.93
N PHE A 99 -9.87 3.86 8.08
CA PHE A 99 -8.59 4.42 7.66
C PHE A 99 -8.80 5.35 6.47
N ALA A 100 -8.22 6.54 6.52
CA ALA A 100 -8.26 7.49 5.41
C ALA A 100 -7.35 7.05 4.26
N ALA A 101 -6.18 6.50 4.58
CA ALA A 101 -5.24 6.01 3.59
C ALA A 101 -4.40 4.85 4.12
N VAL A 102 -3.91 4.02 3.20
CA VAL A 102 -2.89 2.99 3.46
C VAL A 102 -1.65 3.29 2.62
N VAL A 103 -0.50 3.32 3.27
CA VAL A 103 0.80 3.53 2.61
C VAL A 103 1.73 2.41 3.02
N GLY A 104 2.49 1.85 2.09
CA GLY A 104 3.41 0.79 2.46
C GLY A 104 4.31 0.26 1.36
N ASN A 105 5.29 -0.52 1.81
CA ASN A 105 6.14 -1.36 0.98
C ASN A 105 5.96 -2.80 1.48
N PRO A 106 4.98 -3.56 0.93
CA PRO A 106 4.66 -4.90 1.41
C PRO A 106 5.75 -5.91 1.05
N PRO A 107 5.78 -7.07 1.73
CA PRO A 107 6.62 -8.18 1.31
C PRO A 107 6.30 -8.60 -0.13
N TYR A 108 7.35 -8.77 -0.96
CA TYR A 108 7.16 -9.04 -2.39
C TYR A 108 6.88 -10.51 -2.68
N GLN A 109 7.53 -11.40 -1.94
CA GLN A 109 7.47 -12.83 -2.18
C GLN A 109 7.72 -13.65 -0.92
N LEU A 110 7.19 -14.87 -0.89
CA LEU A 110 7.54 -15.89 0.11
C LEU A 110 8.67 -16.75 -0.44
N LYS A 111 9.71 -16.94 0.38
CA LYS A 111 10.72 -17.95 0.11
C LYS A 111 10.09 -19.34 0.31
N MET A 112 10.15 -20.16 -0.72
CA MET A 112 9.71 -21.55 -0.68
C MET A 112 10.95 -22.45 -0.64
N GLU A 113 10.82 -23.64 -0.05
CA GLU A 113 11.84 -24.69 -0.21
C GLU A 113 11.86 -25.10 -1.68
N GLY A 114 12.87 -24.59 -2.43
CA GLY A 114 13.02 -24.81 -3.88
C GLY A 114 13.53 -23.57 -4.60
N THR A 115 13.58 -23.64 -5.93
CA THR A 115 14.20 -22.63 -6.80
C THR A 115 13.32 -21.45 -7.13
N SER A 116 12.09 -21.35 -6.58
CA SER A 116 11.11 -20.42 -7.11
C SER A 116 10.19 -19.85 -6.04
N ASP A 117 10.42 -18.58 -5.72
CA ASP A 117 9.61 -17.82 -4.78
C ASP A 117 8.20 -17.51 -5.30
N ASN A 118 7.20 -17.54 -4.44
CA ASN A 118 5.83 -17.17 -4.77
C ASN A 118 5.57 -15.69 -4.48
N PRO A 119 5.04 -14.90 -5.42
CA PRO A 119 4.68 -13.52 -5.18
C PRO A 119 3.49 -13.43 -4.22
N ILE A 120 3.59 -12.51 -3.26
CA ILE A 120 2.51 -12.25 -2.29
C ILE A 120 2.09 -10.78 -2.25
N TYR A 121 2.82 -9.89 -2.89
CA TYR A 121 2.53 -8.45 -2.86
C TYR A 121 1.12 -8.11 -3.33
N HIS A 122 0.57 -8.85 -4.29
CA HIS A 122 -0.78 -8.67 -4.80
C HIS A 122 -1.86 -8.90 -3.72
N ILE A 123 -1.61 -9.81 -2.78
CA ILE A 123 -2.51 -10.04 -1.62
C ILE A 123 -2.54 -8.79 -0.74
N PHE A 124 -1.37 -8.17 -0.52
CA PHE A 124 -1.27 -6.94 0.27
C PHE A 124 -1.87 -5.73 -0.44
N MET A 125 -1.82 -5.69 -1.79
CA MET A 125 -2.55 -4.68 -2.56
C MET A 125 -4.05 -4.81 -2.34
N ASP A 126 -4.61 -6.03 -2.45
CA ASP A 126 -6.02 -6.29 -2.16
C ASP A 126 -6.40 -5.89 -0.72
N ILE A 127 -5.54 -6.22 0.26
CA ILE A 127 -5.76 -5.82 1.66
C ILE A 127 -5.83 -4.31 1.80
N ALA A 128 -4.90 -3.57 1.18
CA ALA A 128 -4.86 -2.12 1.22
C ALA A 128 -6.12 -1.50 0.59
N PHE A 129 -6.56 -2.01 -0.55
CA PHE A 129 -7.81 -1.57 -1.22
C PHE A 129 -9.06 -1.84 -0.38
N CYS A 130 -9.05 -2.91 0.43
CA CYS A 130 -10.15 -3.20 1.36
C CYS A 130 -10.10 -2.35 2.64
N LEU A 131 -8.92 -1.89 3.07
CA LEU A 131 -8.75 -1.18 4.34
C LEU A 131 -9.15 0.29 4.24
N SER A 132 -8.88 0.94 3.10
CA SER A 132 -9.10 2.38 2.92
C SER A 132 -9.54 2.72 1.51
N GLU A 133 -10.09 3.92 1.35
CA GLU A 133 -10.47 4.48 0.05
C GLU A 133 -9.23 4.85 -0.79
N LYS A 134 -8.13 5.23 -0.13
CA LYS A 134 -6.88 5.66 -0.77
C LYS A 134 -5.72 4.80 -0.34
N SER A 135 -4.96 4.29 -1.30
CA SER A 135 -3.76 3.52 -0.98
C SER A 135 -2.61 3.80 -1.94
N THR A 136 -1.40 3.86 -1.38
CA THR A 136 -0.16 4.01 -2.14
C THR A 136 0.83 2.94 -1.72
N LEU A 137 1.25 2.11 -2.66
CA LEU A 137 2.15 0.99 -2.37
C LEU A 137 3.34 0.98 -3.32
N ILE A 138 4.49 0.57 -2.79
CA ILE A 138 5.68 0.24 -3.56
C ILE A 138 5.66 -1.27 -3.81
N THR A 139 5.60 -1.70 -5.06
CA THR A 139 5.44 -3.11 -5.43
C THR A 139 6.34 -3.49 -6.60
N PRO A 140 6.65 -4.80 -6.80
CA PRO A 140 7.25 -5.25 -8.05
C PRO A 140 6.37 -4.90 -9.24
N ALA A 141 6.97 -4.38 -10.31
CA ALA A 141 6.23 -3.90 -11.47
C ALA A 141 5.85 -5.01 -12.46
N ARG A 142 6.30 -6.25 -12.25
CA ARG A 142 6.13 -7.37 -13.21
C ARG A 142 4.67 -7.66 -13.60
N PHE A 143 3.72 -7.39 -12.72
CA PHE A 143 2.29 -7.59 -13.03
C PHE A 143 1.79 -6.65 -14.13
N LEU A 144 2.41 -5.48 -14.29
CA LEU A 144 2.07 -4.50 -15.33
C LEU A 144 2.32 -5.07 -16.74
N TYR A 145 3.26 -5.99 -16.87
CA TYR A 145 3.66 -6.62 -18.13
C TYR A 145 3.11 -8.05 -18.28
N ASN A 146 2.20 -8.48 -17.42
CA ASN A 146 1.75 -9.88 -17.33
C ASN A 146 2.89 -10.88 -17.19
N ALA A 147 4.00 -10.46 -16.57
CA ALA A 147 5.19 -11.26 -16.37
C ALA A 147 5.26 -11.85 -14.96
N GLY A 148 5.93 -13.00 -14.84
CA GLY A 148 6.15 -13.66 -13.56
C GLY A 148 4.99 -14.56 -13.14
N LYS A 149 4.95 -14.86 -11.82
CA LYS A 149 4.00 -15.83 -11.23
C LYS A 149 2.78 -15.18 -10.56
N THR A 150 2.58 -13.88 -10.71
CA THR A 150 1.36 -13.24 -10.21
C THR A 150 0.16 -13.81 -10.96
N PRO A 151 -0.96 -14.15 -10.29
CA PRO A 151 -2.12 -14.72 -10.94
C PRO A 151 -2.63 -13.84 -12.09
N GLN A 152 -2.80 -14.41 -13.27
CA GLN A 152 -3.20 -13.65 -14.46
C GLN A 152 -4.57 -12.97 -14.30
N ASP A 153 -5.51 -13.65 -13.62
CA ASP A 153 -6.84 -13.08 -13.38
C ASP A 153 -6.76 -11.86 -12.45
N TRP A 154 -5.85 -11.87 -11.47
CA TRP A 154 -5.58 -10.72 -10.63
C TRP A 154 -4.94 -9.57 -11.44
N ASN A 155 -3.97 -9.87 -12.31
CA ASN A 155 -3.38 -8.87 -13.20
C ASN A 155 -4.45 -8.21 -14.07
N LYS A 156 -5.32 -9.02 -14.70
CA LYS A 156 -6.43 -8.50 -15.52
C LYS A 156 -7.38 -7.63 -14.69
N LYS A 157 -7.72 -8.06 -13.47
CA LYS A 157 -8.58 -7.30 -12.57
C LYS A 157 -7.99 -5.92 -12.28
N VAL A 158 -6.75 -5.85 -11.82
CA VAL A 158 -6.14 -4.59 -11.39
C VAL A 158 -5.82 -3.66 -12.57
N LEU A 159 -5.43 -4.21 -13.73
CA LEU A 159 -5.16 -3.39 -14.92
C LEU A 159 -6.44 -2.84 -15.59
N ASN A 160 -7.60 -3.43 -15.30
CA ASN A 160 -8.91 -2.94 -15.73
C ASN A 160 -9.65 -2.14 -14.66
N ASP A 161 -9.07 -1.97 -13.49
CA ASP A 161 -9.63 -1.12 -12.44
C ASP A 161 -9.44 0.36 -12.79
N GLU A 162 -10.54 1.08 -12.92
CA GLU A 162 -10.54 2.50 -13.28
C GLU A 162 -10.10 3.42 -12.14
N HIS A 163 -10.05 2.88 -10.92
CA HIS A 163 -9.62 3.58 -9.71
C HIS A 163 -8.14 3.39 -9.40
N PHE A 164 -7.43 2.65 -10.25
CA PHE A 164 -6.03 2.29 -10.07
C PHE A 164 -5.13 2.98 -11.10
N LYS A 165 -4.00 3.52 -10.64
CA LYS A 165 -2.96 4.07 -11.53
C LYS A 165 -1.55 3.73 -11.06
N VAL A 166 -0.61 3.73 -12.00
CA VAL A 166 0.82 3.70 -11.74
C VAL A 166 1.31 5.15 -11.67
N VAL A 167 1.88 5.54 -10.53
CA VAL A 167 2.45 6.88 -10.35
C VAL A 167 3.79 6.98 -11.06
N TRP A 168 4.64 5.96 -10.87
CA TRP A 168 5.85 5.76 -11.63
C TRP A 168 6.31 4.29 -11.58
N CYS A 169 7.14 3.91 -12.57
CA CYS A 169 7.81 2.64 -12.64
C CYS A 169 9.29 2.89 -12.97
N LYS A 170 10.20 2.21 -12.28
CA LYS A 170 11.64 2.33 -12.46
C LYS A 170 12.33 0.99 -12.31
N LYS A 171 13.54 0.88 -12.85
CA LYS A 171 14.41 -0.27 -12.58
C LYS A 171 14.69 -0.35 -11.07
N SER A 172 14.80 -1.56 -10.55
CA SER A 172 15.04 -1.76 -9.11
C SER A 172 16.34 -1.14 -8.63
N GLU A 173 17.38 -1.14 -9.44
CA GLU A 173 18.69 -0.57 -9.15
C GLU A 173 18.63 0.94 -8.86
N ASP A 174 17.70 1.65 -9.52
CA ASP A 174 17.49 3.09 -9.33
C ASP A 174 16.79 3.43 -8.00
N VAL A 175 16.15 2.43 -7.38
CA VAL A 175 15.33 2.60 -6.16
C VAL A 175 15.98 1.93 -4.96
N PHE A 176 16.47 0.71 -5.14
CA PHE A 176 17.09 -0.10 -4.10
C PHE A 176 18.49 -0.55 -4.54
N PRO A 177 19.55 0.11 -4.08
CA PRO A 177 20.91 -0.30 -4.40
C PRO A 177 21.16 -1.77 -4.05
N ASN A 178 21.81 -2.51 -4.95
CA ASN A 178 22.15 -3.91 -4.80
C ASN A 178 20.97 -4.91 -4.74
N VAL A 179 19.79 -4.51 -5.20
CA VAL A 179 18.62 -5.39 -5.28
C VAL A 179 18.15 -5.50 -6.73
N ASP A 180 18.20 -6.70 -7.29
CA ASP A 180 17.64 -6.99 -8.63
C ASP A 180 16.21 -7.53 -8.50
N ILE A 181 15.24 -6.73 -8.89
CA ILE A 181 13.82 -7.12 -8.99
C ILE A 181 13.44 -7.13 -10.45
N LYS A 182 13.35 -8.32 -11.03
CA LYS A 182 12.96 -8.49 -12.44
C LYS A 182 11.64 -7.77 -12.74
N GLY A 183 11.66 -6.91 -13.75
CA GLY A 183 10.53 -6.08 -14.15
C GLY A 183 10.47 -4.73 -13.42
N GLY A 184 11.41 -4.44 -12.51
CA GLY A 184 11.48 -3.15 -11.80
C GLY A 184 10.50 -3.04 -10.64
N VAL A 185 10.36 -1.80 -10.17
CA VAL A 185 9.53 -1.41 -9.02
C VAL A 185 8.56 -0.32 -9.46
N ALA A 186 7.31 -0.43 -9.05
CA ALA A 186 6.29 0.58 -9.30
C ALA A 186 5.76 1.18 -7.99
N VAL A 187 5.50 2.47 -8.00
CA VAL A 187 4.61 3.12 -7.04
C VAL A 187 3.23 3.15 -7.65
N THR A 188 2.30 2.56 -6.95
CA THR A 188 0.90 2.45 -7.35
C THR A 188 0.03 3.31 -6.46
N TYR A 189 -1.06 3.82 -7.01
CA TYR A 189 -2.06 4.57 -6.28
C TYR A 189 -3.45 4.06 -6.66
N HIS A 190 -4.28 3.83 -5.66
CA HIS A 190 -5.67 3.48 -5.80
C HIS A 190 -6.53 4.47 -5.01
N ASP A 191 -7.62 4.93 -5.61
CA ASP A 191 -8.55 5.89 -5.00
C ASP A 191 -9.97 5.63 -5.49
N THR A 192 -10.82 5.12 -4.61
CA THR A 192 -12.20 4.76 -4.96
C THR A 192 -13.08 5.95 -5.35
N GLU A 193 -12.65 7.18 -5.05
CA GLU A 193 -13.38 8.41 -5.39
C GLU A 193 -12.96 9.00 -6.75
N GLN A 194 -11.82 8.54 -7.32
CA GLN A 194 -11.29 9.08 -8.57
C GLN A 194 -11.27 8.03 -9.67
N ASN A 195 -11.72 8.41 -10.85
CA ASN A 195 -11.61 7.59 -12.06
C ASN A 195 -10.39 8.04 -12.88
N PHE A 196 -9.40 7.17 -13.01
CA PHE A 196 -8.18 7.41 -13.80
C PHE A 196 -8.27 6.76 -15.19
N GLY A 197 -9.32 5.97 -15.43
CA GLY A 197 -9.46 5.09 -16.58
C GLY A 197 -8.61 3.83 -16.48
N LYS A 198 -8.96 2.83 -17.26
CA LYS A 198 -8.27 1.54 -17.29
C LYS A 198 -6.86 1.66 -17.84
N ILE A 199 -5.89 1.03 -17.20
CA ILE A 199 -4.53 0.90 -17.74
C ILE A 199 -4.55 -0.01 -18.95
N GLY A 200 -5.18 -1.18 -18.85
CA GLY A 200 -5.25 -2.21 -19.91
C GLY A 200 -3.85 -2.77 -20.23
N VAL A 201 -3.21 -2.24 -21.26
CA VAL A 201 -1.82 -2.55 -21.61
C VAL A 201 -0.92 -1.46 -21.09
N TYR A 202 0.05 -1.84 -20.26
CA TYR A 202 1.04 -0.92 -19.70
C TYR A 202 2.29 -0.85 -20.59
N THR A 203 2.82 0.34 -20.75
CA THR A 203 4.13 0.58 -21.35
C THR A 203 4.89 1.64 -20.56
N ASP A 204 6.22 1.52 -20.52
CA ASP A 204 7.11 2.50 -19.84
C ASP A 204 7.23 3.82 -20.61
N TYR A 205 6.72 3.84 -21.85
CA TYR A 205 6.82 4.99 -22.74
C TYR A 205 5.49 5.73 -22.80
N PRO A 206 5.35 6.95 -22.24
CA PRO A 206 4.12 7.72 -22.25
C PRO A 206 3.56 7.97 -23.67
N GLU A 207 4.45 8.08 -24.66
CA GLU A 207 4.11 8.27 -26.08
C GLU A 207 3.36 7.06 -26.63
N LEU A 208 3.82 5.85 -26.31
CA LEU A 208 3.14 4.61 -26.72
C LEU A 208 1.79 4.46 -26.05
N ASN A 209 1.62 4.87 -24.82
CA ASN A 209 0.32 4.88 -24.13
C ASN A 209 -0.68 5.79 -24.85
N SER A 210 -0.23 6.94 -25.34
CA SER A 210 -1.05 7.86 -26.12
C SER A 210 -1.47 7.27 -27.45
N ILE A 211 -0.55 6.58 -28.15
CA ILE A 211 -0.82 5.90 -29.41
C ILE A 211 -1.79 4.74 -29.20
N LEU A 212 -1.55 3.89 -28.19
CA LEU A 212 -2.42 2.77 -27.86
C LEU A 212 -3.86 3.19 -27.55
N LYS A 213 -4.05 4.30 -26.86
CA LYS A 213 -5.38 4.85 -26.59
C LYS A 213 -6.11 5.27 -27.87
N LYS A 214 -5.40 5.90 -28.81
CA LYS A 214 -5.96 6.31 -30.12
C LYS A 214 -6.30 5.09 -30.99
N VAL A 215 -5.37 4.15 -31.09
CA VAL A 215 -5.56 2.96 -31.94
C VAL A 215 -6.67 2.04 -31.41
N LYS A 216 -6.79 1.86 -30.10
CA LYS A 216 -7.86 1.05 -29.50
C LYS A 216 -9.26 1.59 -29.75
N HIS A 217 -9.39 2.89 -29.98
CA HIS A 217 -10.69 3.48 -30.31
C HIS A 217 -11.17 3.09 -31.72
N ASP A 218 -10.23 2.75 -32.62
CA ASP A 218 -10.50 2.50 -34.03
C ASP A 218 -10.43 1.00 -34.41
N LEU A 219 -10.04 0.11 -33.47
CA LEU A 219 -9.92 -1.34 -33.74
C LEU A 219 -11.08 -2.11 -33.10
N GLU A 220 -11.89 -2.75 -33.93
CA GLU A 220 -12.96 -3.67 -33.52
C GLU A 220 -12.41 -5.01 -32.97
N SER A 221 -11.16 -5.38 -33.27
CA SER A 221 -10.51 -6.63 -32.83
C SER A 221 -8.99 -6.48 -32.70
N ASN A 222 -8.39 -7.23 -31.77
CA ASN A 222 -6.93 -7.33 -31.62
C ASN A 222 -6.39 -8.56 -32.34
N LEU A 223 -5.11 -8.51 -32.73
CA LEU A 223 -4.41 -9.68 -33.29
C LEU A 223 -4.45 -10.91 -32.38
N SER A 224 -4.47 -10.69 -31.06
CA SER A 224 -4.63 -11.76 -30.05
C SER A 224 -6.02 -12.42 -30.05
N ASP A 225 -7.00 -11.82 -30.66
CA ASP A 225 -8.35 -12.39 -30.81
C ASP A 225 -8.47 -13.28 -32.07
N LEU A 226 -7.40 -13.29 -32.89
CA LEU A 226 -7.30 -14.02 -34.12
C LEU A 226 -6.38 -15.25 -34.04
N VAL A 227 -5.72 -15.47 -32.92
CA VAL A 227 -4.81 -16.58 -32.61
C VAL A 227 -5.32 -17.36 -31.42
#